data_ef98152bfb88e467c6d2cf8f0e7a90a4
#
_entry.id   ef98152bfb88e467c6d2cf8f0e7a90a4
#
_cell.length_a   1.000
_cell.length_b   1.000
_cell.length_c   1.000
_cell.angle_alpha   90.00
_cell.angle_beta   90.00
_cell.angle_gamma   90.00
#
_symmetry.space_group_name_H-M   'P 1'
#
loop_
_entity.id
_entity.type
_entity.pdbx_description
1 polymer ?
#
loop_
_entity_poly.entity_id
_entity_poly.type
_entity_poly.pdbx_seq_one_letter_code
_entity_poly.pdbx_strand_id
1 'polypeptide(L)'
;MSTVGPDNSEQEAAAEDTVLTDVLGPHAKVRILAAFLGENDRDLNATEVSRLAGIDRSTFYEHIDDLLDYRLVEKTRTVGNSTMYRINRDNAAAEDLAQLEWDLLDHVSE
;
A
#
# COMPACT_ATOMS: atom_id res chain seq x y z
N MET A 1 3.88 16.33 -17.37
CA MET A 1 3.37 16.24 -17.03
C MET A 1 2.57 16.52 -16.54
N SER A 2 2.00 16.61 -16.40
CA SER A 2 1.22 16.85 -15.98
C SER A 2 0.73 16.99 -15.27
N THR A 3 0.25 17.18 -14.82
CA THR A 3 -0.19 17.32 -14.11
C THR A 3 -0.98 17.66 -13.61
N VAL A 4 -1.57 17.67 -13.27
CA VAL A 4 -2.26 17.82 -12.84
C VAL A 4 -2.85 18.01 -11.98
N GLY A 5 -3.41 18.16 -11.75
CA GLY A 5 -4.15 18.42 -10.94
C GLY A 5 -4.35 17.95 -9.80
N PRO A 6 -4.32 18.26 -8.99
CA PRO A 6 -4.55 17.74 -7.96
C PRO A 6 -5.65 17.95 -7.44
N ASP A 7 -6.09 17.38 -6.91
CA ASP A 7 -7.32 17.55 -6.52
C ASP A 7 -7.55 16.73 -5.32
N ASN A 8 -8.72 16.53 -4.89
CA ASN A 8 -9.05 15.79 -3.69
C ASN A 8 -8.76 14.33 -3.80
N SER A 9 -8.73 13.81 -5.01
CA SER A 9 -8.48 12.39 -5.17
C SER A 9 -7.08 12.02 -4.74
N GLU A 10 -6.17 12.97 -4.77
CA GLU A 10 -4.83 12.68 -4.28
C GLU A 10 -4.80 12.39 -2.81
N GLN A 11 -5.66 13.05 -2.04
CA GLN A 11 -5.71 12.82 -0.62
C GLN A 11 -6.34 11.48 -0.28
N GLU A 12 -7.31 11.06 -1.09
CA GLU A 12 -7.98 9.80 -0.85
C GLU A 12 -7.20 8.61 -1.37
N ALA A 13 -6.42 8.82 -2.42
CA ALA A 13 -5.67 7.75 -3.04
C ALA A 13 -4.18 8.00 -2.91
N ALA A 14 -3.73 8.15 -1.67
CA ALA A 14 -2.36 8.55 -1.41
C ALA A 14 -1.34 7.55 -1.96
N ALA A 15 -1.70 6.26 -2.07
CA ALA A 15 -0.80 5.24 -2.56
C ALA A 15 -0.87 5.06 -4.06
N GLU A 16 -1.71 5.82 -4.75
CA GLU A 16 -1.88 5.71 -6.18
C GLU A 16 -0.72 6.34 -6.94
N ASP A 17 -0.07 7.32 -6.32
CA ASP A 17 0.95 8.13 -6.99
C ASP A 17 2.16 8.25 -6.07
N THR A 18 2.88 7.17 -5.92
CA THR A 18 4.04 7.11 -5.04
C THR A 18 5.27 6.74 -5.85
N VAL A 19 6.43 6.82 -5.22
CA VAL A 19 7.67 6.41 -5.88
C VAL A 19 7.62 4.94 -6.27
N LEU A 20 6.94 4.09 -5.47
CA LEU A 20 6.83 2.68 -5.81
C LEU A 20 5.99 2.49 -7.07
N THR A 21 4.86 3.20 -7.19
CA THR A 21 4.04 3.06 -8.39
C THR A 21 4.72 3.65 -9.60
N ASP A 22 5.57 4.65 -9.41
CA ASP A 22 6.38 5.19 -10.50
C ASP A 22 7.36 4.15 -11.04
N VAL A 23 8.03 3.46 -10.13
CA VAL A 23 9.10 2.54 -10.52
C VAL A 23 8.55 1.18 -10.96
N LEU A 24 7.57 0.66 -10.23
CA LEU A 24 7.06 -0.70 -10.46
C LEU A 24 5.79 -0.73 -11.29
N GLY A 25 5.24 0.43 -11.59
CA GLY A 25 3.99 0.51 -12.31
C GLY A 25 2.81 0.72 -11.37
N PRO A 26 1.73 1.32 -11.86
CA PRO A 26 0.57 1.66 -11.01
C PRO A 26 -0.45 0.55 -10.91
N HIS A 27 -0.01 -0.69 -10.86
CA HIS A 27 -0.91 -1.83 -10.74
C HIS A 27 -1.53 -1.88 -9.34
N ALA A 28 -2.72 -2.47 -9.25
CA ALA A 28 -3.44 -2.51 -7.99
C ALA A 28 -2.62 -3.11 -6.87
N LYS A 29 -1.89 -4.19 -7.15
CA LYS A 29 -1.11 -4.86 -6.13
C LYS A 29 0.00 -3.95 -5.58
N VAL A 30 0.65 -3.18 -6.45
CA VAL A 30 1.68 -2.24 -6.02
C VAL A 30 1.07 -1.11 -5.21
N ARG A 31 -0.11 -0.63 -5.62
CA ARG A 31 -0.78 0.44 -4.88
C ARG A 31 -1.20 -0.03 -3.49
N ILE A 32 -1.65 -1.28 -3.40
CA ILE A 32 -1.99 -1.86 -2.10
C ILE A 32 -0.75 -1.93 -1.20
N LEU A 33 0.36 -2.41 -1.75
CA LEU A 33 1.60 -2.46 -0.99
C LEU A 33 2.05 -1.08 -0.54
N ALA A 34 1.93 -0.09 -1.42
CA ALA A 34 2.31 1.27 -1.07
C ALA A 34 1.44 1.81 0.05
N ALA A 35 0.15 1.46 0.06
CA ALA A 35 -0.74 1.88 1.13
C ALA A 35 -0.29 1.32 2.48
N PHE A 36 0.04 0.03 2.51
CA PHE A 36 0.51 -0.59 3.75
C PHE A 36 1.84 -0.02 4.20
N LEU A 37 2.76 0.22 3.27
CA LEU A 37 4.06 0.78 3.63
C LEU A 37 3.94 2.19 4.16
N GLY A 38 3.01 2.96 3.63
CA GLY A 38 2.79 4.32 4.10
C GLY A 38 2.23 4.38 5.51
N GLU A 39 1.59 3.30 5.96
CA GLU A 39 0.99 3.21 7.29
C GLU A 39 1.58 2.04 8.05
N ASN A 40 2.89 1.87 7.98
CA ASN A 40 3.52 0.64 8.44
C ASN A 40 3.53 0.47 9.95
N ASP A 41 3.10 1.47 10.70
CA ASP A 41 3.05 1.38 12.16
C ASP A 41 1.64 1.10 12.68
N ARG A 42 0.67 0.84 11.79
CA ARG A 42 -0.67 0.49 12.24
C ARG A 42 -1.32 -0.45 11.26
N ASP A 43 -2.37 -1.12 11.70
CA ASP A 43 -3.11 -2.01 10.82
C ASP A 43 -4.28 -1.27 10.18
N LEU A 44 -4.72 -1.80 9.04
CA LEU A 44 -5.75 -1.18 8.21
C LEU A 44 -6.75 -2.23 7.80
N ASN A 45 -8.00 -1.84 7.65
CA ASN A 45 -9.00 -2.75 7.11
C ASN A 45 -9.10 -2.56 5.59
N ALA A 46 -9.91 -3.42 4.96
CA ALA A 46 -10.03 -3.43 3.50
C ALA A 46 -10.52 -2.08 2.96
N THR A 47 -11.44 -1.43 3.65
CA THR A 47 -11.97 -0.16 3.22
C THR A 47 -10.90 0.92 3.23
N GLU A 48 -10.09 0.94 4.30
CA GLU A 48 -9.03 1.93 4.42
C GLU A 48 -7.97 1.74 3.33
N VAL A 49 -7.55 0.49 3.11
CA VAL A 49 -6.55 0.20 2.08
C VAL A 49 -7.09 0.56 0.70
N SER A 50 -8.34 0.20 0.42
CA SER A 50 -8.93 0.49 -0.87
C SER A 50 -8.96 1.98 -1.14
N ARG A 51 -9.32 2.76 -0.13
CA ARG A 51 -9.37 4.22 -0.30
C ARG A 51 -7.98 4.79 -0.54
N LEU A 52 -6.99 4.34 0.23
CA LEU A 52 -5.63 4.82 0.07
C LEU A 52 -5.04 4.43 -1.29
N ALA A 53 -5.37 3.23 -1.76
CA ALA A 53 -4.84 2.73 -3.02
C ALA A 53 -5.61 3.21 -4.24
N GLY A 54 -6.78 3.83 -4.03
CA GLY A 54 -7.60 4.30 -5.14
C GLY A 54 -8.24 3.18 -5.92
N ILE A 55 -8.64 2.11 -5.24
CA ILE A 55 -9.28 0.95 -5.85
C ILE A 55 -10.56 0.63 -5.09
N ASP A 56 -11.41 -0.22 -5.68
CA ASP A 56 -12.58 -0.65 -4.95
C ASP A 56 -12.26 -1.88 -4.10
N ARG A 57 -13.18 -2.24 -3.23
CA ARG A 57 -12.94 -3.34 -2.29
C ARG A 57 -12.82 -4.69 -2.98
N SER A 58 -13.55 -4.88 -4.07
CA SER A 58 -13.46 -6.15 -4.79
C SER A 58 -12.06 -6.34 -5.36
N THR A 59 -11.44 -5.27 -5.86
CA THR A 59 -10.08 -5.33 -6.35
C THR A 59 -9.11 -5.65 -5.21
N PHE A 60 -9.32 -5.06 -4.05
CA PHE A 60 -8.51 -5.39 -2.88
C PHE A 60 -8.57 -6.89 -2.60
N TYR A 61 -9.78 -7.45 -2.57
CA TYR A 61 -9.93 -8.88 -2.26
C TYR A 61 -9.37 -9.79 -3.34
N GLU A 62 -9.28 -9.31 -4.59
CA GLU A 62 -8.64 -10.08 -5.64
C GLU A 62 -7.16 -10.28 -5.40
N HIS A 63 -6.52 -9.35 -4.71
CA HIS A 63 -5.07 -9.34 -4.61
C HIS A 63 -4.52 -9.62 -3.21
N ILE A 64 -5.34 -9.45 -2.17
CA ILE A 64 -4.81 -9.53 -0.81
C ILE A 64 -4.30 -10.94 -0.48
N ASP A 65 -4.92 -11.98 -1.04
CA ASP A 65 -4.50 -13.34 -0.74
C ASP A 65 -3.08 -13.60 -1.21
N ASP A 66 -2.70 -13.06 -2.37
CA ASP A 66 -1.33 -13.20 -2.84
C ASP A 66 -0.34 -12.57 -1.88
N LEU A 67 -0.69 -11.40 -1.36
CA LEU A 67 0.20 -10.70 -0.43
C LEU A 67 0.31 -11.42 0.90
N LEU A 68 -0.79 -12.05 1.33
CA LEU A 68 -0.78 -12.88 2.52
C LEU A 68 0.03 -14.15 2.30
N ASP A 69 -0.09 -14.75 1.13
CA ASP A 69 0.64 -15.99 0.81
C ASP A 69 2.14 -15.76 0.78
N TYR A 70 2.58 -14.62 0.25
CA TYR A 70 4.00 -14.26 0.28
C TYR A 70 4.44 -13.71 1.62
N ARG A 71 3.51 -13.56 2.56
CA ARG A 71 3.79 -13.05 3.90
C ARG A 71 4.32 -11.63 3.90
N LEU A 72 3.98 -10.88 2.87
CA LEU A 72 4.31 -9.46 2.82
C LEU A 72 3.36 -8.66 3.72
N VAL A 73 2.14 -9.15 3.83
CA VAL A 73 1.10 -8.57 4.67
C VAL A 73 0.59 -9.66 5.59
N GLU A 74 0.20 -9.29 6.78
CA GLU A 74 -0.35 -10.25 7.76
C GLU A 74 -1.69 -9.73 8.28
N LYS A 75 -2.53 -10.66 8.67
CA LYS A 75 -3.75 -10.33 9.41
C LYS A 75 -3.37 -10.14 10.88
N THR A 76 -3.85 -9.08 11.48
CA THR A 76 -3.47 -8.76 12.85
C THR A 76 -4.58 -9.07 13.84
N ARG A 77 -5.82 -8.63 13.55
CA ARG A 77 -6.92 -8.80 14.51
C ARG A 77 -8.23 -8.55 13.78
N THR A 78 -9.32 -8.77 14.46
CA THR A 78 -10.64 -8.45 13.97
C THR A 78 -11.22 -7.37 14.89
N VAL A 79 -11.73 -6.31 14.29
CA VAL A 79 -12.37 -5.23 15.02
C VAL A 79 -13.80 -5.16 14.51
N GLY A 80 -14.76 -5.50 15.35
CA GLY A 80 -16.12 -5.66 14.90
C GLY A 80 -16.18 -6.78 13.89
N ASN A 81 -16.65 -6.49 12.69
CA ASN A 81 -16.68 -7.46 11.60
C ASN A 81 -15.53 -7.28 10.61
N SER A 82 -14.58 -6.44 10.93
CA SER A 82 -13.51 -6.08 9.99
C SER A 82 -12.23 -6.81 10.33
N THR A 83 -11.66 -7.46 9.32
CA THR A 83 -10.31 -8.01 9.44
C THR A 83 -9.32 -6.89 9.25
N MET A 84 -8.32 -6.82 10.11
CA MET A 84 -7.26 -5.83 10.02
C MET A 84 -6.00 -6.48 9.48
N TYR A 85 -5.24 -5.70 8.72
CA TYR A 85 -4.04 -6.17 8.03
C TYR A 85 -2.92 -5.17 8.27
N ARG A 86 -1.68 -5.63 8.19
CA ARG A 86 -0.51 -4.77 8.35
C ARG A 86 0.64 -5.34 7.55
N ILE A 87 1.57 -4.48 7.16
CA ILE A 87 2.81 -4.96 6.53
C ILE A 87 3.52 -5.86 7.54
N ASN A 88 4.08 -6.96 7.07
CA ASN A 88 4.70 -7.94 7.96
C ASN A 88 6.19 -7.59 8.14
N ARG A 89 6.51 -6.90 9.25
CA ARG A 89 7.84 -6.42 9.51
C ARG A 89 8.83 -7.55 9.81
N ASP A 90 8.33 -8.75 10.06
CA ASP A 90 9.20 -9.91 10.32
C ASP A 90 9.64 -10.61 9.04
N ASN A 91 9.11 -10.21 7.91
CA ASN A 91 9.45 -10.81 6.63
C ASN A 91 10.55 -9.99 5.96
N ALA A 92 11.67 -10.64 5.63
CA ALA A 92 12.80 -9.95 5.02
C ALA A 92 12.41 -9.27 3.71
N ALA A 93 11.55 -9.90 2.90
CA ALA A 93 11.13 -9.31 1.64
C ALA A 93 10.30 -8.04 1.87
N ALA A 94 9.46 -8.03 2.90
CA ALA A 94 8.70 -6.83 3.24
C ALA A 94 9.63 -5.73 3.71
N GLU A 95 10.65 -6.07 4.48
CA GLU A 95 11.65 -5.09 4.91
C GLU A 95 12.42 -4.55 3.71
N ASP A 96 12.72 -5.41 2.74
CA ASP A 96 13.40 -4.97 1.52
C ASP A 96 12.55 -4.00 0.72
N LEU A 97 11.23 -4.23 0.65
CA LEU A 97 10.32 -3.30 0.00
C LEU A 97 10.31 -1.94 0.71
N ALA A 98 10.26 -1.97 2.03
CA ALA A 98 10.29 -0.74 2.81
C ALA A 98 11.60 0.00 2.58
N GLN A 99 12.70 -0.72 2.52
CA GLN A 99 13.99 -0.13 2.27
C GLN A 99 14.06 0.45 0.85
N LEU A 100 13.51 -0.26 -0.13
CA LEU A 100 13.48 0.24 -1.49
C LEU A 100 12.71 1.55 -1.56
N GLU A 101 11.54 1.60 -0.93
CA GLU A 101 10.75 2.81 -0.91
C GLU A 101 11.54 3.95 -0.27
N TRP A 102 12.18 3.67 0.85
CA TRP A 102 12.94 4.67 1.58
C TRP A 102 14.09 5.22 0.73
N ASP A 103 14.81 4.32 0.05
CA ASP A 103 15.93 4.71 -0.79
C ASP A 103 15.47 5.55 -1.98
N LEU A 104 14.32 5.20 -2.56
CA LEU A 104 13.77 5.97 -3.68
C LEU A 104 13.33 7.35 -3.22
N LEU A 105 12.69 7.44 -2.05
CA LEU A 105 12.27 8.72 -1.51
C LEU A 105 13.48 9.60 -1.21
N ASP A 106 14.52 9.00 -0.65
CA ASP A 106 15.74 9.74 -0.34
C ASP A 106 16.38 10.29 -1.61
N HIS A 107 16.37 9.50 -2.67
CA HIS A 107 16.93 9.92 -3.95
C HIS A 107 16.17 11.12 -4.53
N VAL A 108 14.82 11.08 -4.53
CA VAL A 108 14.07 12.19 -5.10
C VAL A 108 14.11 13.43 -4.23
N SER A 109 14.48 13.30 -2.97
CA SER A 109 14.58 14.46 -2.07
C SER A 109 15.85 15.24 -2.27
N GLU A 110 16.79 14.68 -2.99
CA GLU A 110 18.02 15.40 -3.30
C GLU A 110 17.77 16.43 -4.37
#